data_9b74e7d06b9c028464edd4e96fbe1b3e
#
_entry.id   9b74e7d06b9c028464edd4e96fbe1b3e
#
_cell.length_a   1.000
_cell.length_b   1.000
_cell.length_c   1.000
_cell.angle_alpha   90.00
_cell.angle_beta   90.00
_cell.angle_gamma   90.00
#
_symmetry.space_group_name_H-M   'P 1'
#
loop_
_entity.id
_entity.type
_entity.pdbx_description
1 polymer ?
#
loop_
_entity_poly.entity_id
_entity_poly.type
_entity_poly.pdbx_seq_one_letter_code
_entity_poly.pdbx_strand_id
1 'polypeptide(L)'
;GLDMSDTQGDKAVVDYLREMGADIRIDEDGINVRANGLTGCEIDLNATPDALPMMAVMGCFAKGTTRLVNVPQARLKETDRIAVMCQELKKMGANITELPDGLVIEESALQPAVVEGHDDHRVVMSLAIAGAMLPGTTTINGYEAVNITFPDFSAAMQGLGGTTRIIEG
;
A
#
# COMPACT_ATOMS: atom_id res chain seq x y z
N GLY A 1 0.65 -18.09 10.03
CA GLY A 1 0.36 -17.04 10.97
C GLY A 1 1.50 -16.07 11.12
N LEU A 2 1.20 -14.88 11.61
CA LEU A 2 2.21 -13.89 11.98
C LEU A 2 2.56 -14.09 13.46
N ASP A 3 3.85 -14.20 13.77
CA ASP A 3 4.35 -14.18 15.14
C ASP A 3 4.76 -12.75 15.49
N MET A 4 3.99 -12.10 16.37
CA MET A 4 4.27 -10.73 16.79
C MET A 4 5.49 -10.62 17.71
N SER A 5 6.03 -11.73 18.20
CA SER A 5 7.23 -11.77 19.04
C SER A 5 8.55 -11.94 18.27
N ASP A 6 8.49 -12.26 16.97
CA ASP A 6 9.68 -12.40 16.14
C ASP A 6 10.39 -11.05 15.85
N THR A 7 11.50 -11.06 15.14
CA THR A 7 12.32 -9.88 14.86
C THR A 7 11.99 -9.18 13.53
N GLN A 8 10.90 -9.55 12.85
CA GLN A 8 10.49 -8.95 11.58
C GLN A 8 10.00 -7.51 11.77
N GLY A 9 10.71 -6.56 11.16
CA GLY A 9 10.38 -5.13 11.29
C GLY A 9 9.05 -4.75 10.65
N ASP A 10 8.64 -5.42 9.57
CA ASP A 10 7.42 -5.10 8.81
C ASP A 10 6.12 -5.27 9.61
N LYS A 11 6.16 -5.91 10.79
CA LYS A 11 5.03 -5.97 11.74
C LYS A 11 4.58 -4.61 12.23
N ALA A 12 5.47 -3.62 12.23
CA ALA A 12 5.15 -2.25 12.60
C ALA A 12 3.99 -1.66 11.79
N VAL A 13 3.68 -2.20 10.61
CA VAL A 13 2.48 -1.83 9.83
C VAL A 13 1.20 -1.97 10.65
N VAL A 14 1.10 -2.97 11.55
CA VAL A 14 -0.05 -3.13 12.45
C VAL A 14 -0.18 -1.93 13.38
N ASP A 15 0.92 -1.44 13.91
CA ASP A 15 0.92 -0.30 14.82
C ASP A 15 0.66 1.01 14.08
N TYR A 16 1.20 1.18 12.87
CA TYR A 16 0.86 2.33 12.00
C TYR A 16 -0.64 2.40 11.69
N LEU A 17 -1.25 1.26 11.35
CA LEU A 17 -2.69 1.22 11.10
C LEU A 17 -3.51 1.52 12.35
N ARG A 18 -3.05 1.09 13.54
CA ARG A 18 -3.69 1.45 14.83
C ARG A 18 -3.57 2.93 15.12
N GLU A 19 -2.41 3.55 14.85
CA GLU A 19 -2.23 5.01 14.96
C GLU A 19 -3.18 5.76 14.03
N MET A 20 -3.44 5.22 12.85
CA MET A 20 -4.46 5.74 11.93
C MET A 20 -5.90 5.44 12.38
N GLY A 21 -6.10 4.73 13.48
CA GLY A 21 -7.42 4.45 14.06
C GLY A 21 -8.05 3.12 13.65
N ALA A 22 -7.31 2.19 13.03
CA ALA A 22 -7.83 0.86 12.71
C ALA A 22 -8.13 0.04 13.97
N ASP A 23 -9.28 -0.65 14.00
CA ASP A 23 -9.60 -1.63 15.05
C ASP A 23 -8.92 -2.96 14.72
N ILE A 24 -7.72 -3.14 15.25
CA ILE A 24 -6.91 -4.34 15.07
C ILE A 24 -6.67 -4.99 16.44
N ARG A 25 -7.11 -6.24 16.59
CA ARG A 25 -6.90 -7.06 17.76
C ARG A 25 -6.04 -8.26 17.42
N ILE A 26 -5.12 -8.59 18.31
CA ILE A 26 -4.24 -9.74 18.19
C ILE A 26 -4.54 -10.65 19.36
N ASP A 27 -4.89 -11.89 19.08
CA ASP A 27 -5.19 -12.93 20.05
C ASP A 27 -4.55 -14.26 19.62
N GLU A 28 -4.85 -15.35 20.33
CA GLU A 28 -4.30 -16.69 20.08
C GLU A 28 -4.73 -17.24 18.69
N ASP A 29 -5.87 -16.78 18.17
CA ASP A 29 -6.41 -17.22 16.88
C ASP A 29 -5.82 -16.44 15.71
N GLY A 30 -5.18 -15.28 15.95
CA GLY A 30 -4.51 -14.47 14.92
C GLY A 30 -4.74 -12.98 15.03
N ILE A 31 -4.75 -12.32 13.88
CA ILE A 31 -4.98 -10.87 13.76
C ILE A 31 -6.40 -10.62 13.23
N ASN A 32 -7.22 -10.02 14.08
CA ASN A 32 -8.59 -9.61 13.75
C ASN A 32 -8.60 -8.15 13.34
N VAL A 33 -9.03 -7.85 12.11
CA VAL A 33 -9.15 -6.49 11.58
C VAL A 33 -10.62 -6.19 11.34
N ARG A 34 -11.11 -5.07 11.86
CA ARG A 34 -12.46 -4.58 11.57
C ARG A 34 -12.37 -3.30 10.75
N ALA A 35 -13.24 -3.21 9.75
CA ALA A 35 -13.39 -1.98 8.99
C ALA A 35 -13.80 -0.83 9.93
N ASN A 36 -12.94 0.19 10.00
CA ASN A 36 -13.16 1.43 10.70
C ASN A 36 -12.52 2.52 9.86
N GLY A 37 -13.09 3.72 9.83
CA GLY A 37 -12.49 4.82 9.08
C GLY A 37 -11.08 5.11 9.60
N LEU A 38 -10.14 5.32 8.67
CA LEU A 38 -8.79 5.74 9.00
C LEU A 38 -8.70 7.27 9.09
N THR A 39 -7.80 7.74 9.93
CA THR A 39 -7.45 9.17 10.04
C THR A 39 -5.97 9.33 9.73
N GLY A 40 -5.63 10.30 8.90
CA GLY A 40 -4.25 10.60 8.54
C GLY A 40 -3.44 11.04 9.76
N CYS A 41 -2.18 10.61 9.80
CA CYS A 41 -1.19 10.99 10.81
C CYS A 41 0.20 11.04 10.19
N GLU A 42 1.21 11.46 10.97
CA GLU A 42 2.60 11.38 10.56
C GLU A 42 3.19 10.03 11.00
N ILE A 43 3.84 9.33 10.06
CA ILE A 43 4.43 8.00 10.27
C ILE A 43 5.88 8.04 9.81
N ASP A 44 6.79 7.77 10.75
CA ASP A 44 8.22 7.58 10.46
C ASP A 44 8.43 6.15 9.91
N LEU A 45 8.85 6.06 8.64
CA LEU A 45 9.09 4.79 7.95
C LEU A 45 10.58 4.43 7.86
N ASN A 46 11.45 5.06 8.65
CA ASN A 46 12.89 4.79 8.59
C ASN A 46 13.23 3.31 8.80
N ALA A 47 12.56 2.67 9.77
CA ALA A 47 12.79 1.26 10.08
C ALA A 47 12.07 0.30 9.12
N THR A 48 11.09 0.77 8.35
CA THR A 48 10.21 -0.06 7.50
C THR A 48 9.98 0.56 6.12
N PRO A 49 11.04 0.83 5.34
CA PRO A 49 10.91 1.50 4.04
C PRO A 49 10.06 0.72 3.04
N ASP A 50 9.95 -0.57 3.22
CA ASP A 50 9.17 -1.47 2.37
C ASP A 50 7.65 -1.32 2.58
N ALA A 51 7.22 -0.70 3.67
CA ALA A 51 5.82 -0.37 3.92
C ALA A 51 5.32 0.86 3.14
N LEU A 52 6.23 1.71 2.61
CA LEU A 52 5.87 2.99 1.98
C LEU A 52 4.80 2.85 0.90
N PRO A 53 4.87 1.92 -0.07
CA PRO A 53 3.87 1.83 -1.13
C PRO A 53 2.45 1.57 -0.58
N MET A 54 2.32 0.62 0.35
CA MET A 54 1.01 0.30 0.93
C MET A 54 0.50 1.43 1.84
N MET A 55 1.36 2.04 2.65
CA MET A 55 0.98 3.15 3.51
C MET A 55 0.58 4.39 2.71
N ALA A 56 1.15 4.59 1.51
CA ALA A 56 0.71 5.64 0.60
C ALA A 56 -0.73 5.41 0.10
N VAL A 57 -1.08 4.18 -0.23
CA VAL A 57 -2.46 3.81 -0.57
C VAL A 57 -3.40 4.04 0.62
N MET A 58 -3.02 3.58 1.82
CA MET A 58 -3.82 3.79 3.03
C MET A 58 -4.05 5.28 3.31
N GLY A 59 -3.02 6.11 3.09
CA GLY A 59 -3.11 7.57 3.21
C GLY A 59 -4.16 8.19 2.28
N CYS A 60 -4.33 7.68 1.07
CA CYS A 60 -5.36 8.17 0.14
C CYS A 60 -6.79 7.95 0.66
N PHE A 61 -7.01 6.87 1.42
CA PHE A 61 -8.32 6.54 2.01
C PHE A 61 -8.53 7.08 3.43
N ALA A 62 -7.47 7.60 4.05
CA ALA A 62 -7.53 8.16 5.41
C ALA A 62 -8.08 9.59 5.40
N LYS A 63 -8.94 9.92 6.37
CA LYS A 63 -9.47 11.27 6.54
C LYS A 63 -8.37 12.26 6.94
N GLY A 64 -8.28 13.37 6.22
CA GLY A 64 -7.29 14.41 6.47
C GLY A 64 -5.95 14.12 5.81
N THR A 65 -4.86 14.49 6.45
CA THR A 65 -3.50 14.43 5.89
C THR A 65 -2.70 13.30 6.50
N THR A 66 -2.11 12.45 5.68
CA THR A 66 -1.08 11.46 6.06
C THR A 66 0.29 11.95 5.60
N ARG A 67 1.28 11.90 6.48
CA ARG A 67 2.67 12.23 6.18
C ARG A 67 3.54 10.99 6.41
N LEU A 68 4.14 10.47 5.37
CA LEU A 68 5.14 9.41 5.43
C LEU A 68 6.51 10.08 5.37
N VAL A 69 7.30 9.96 6.42
CA VAL A 69 8.53 10.74 6.58
C VAL A 69 9.75 9.88 6.89
N ASN A 70 10.92 10.48 6.78
CA ASN A 70 12.20 9.90 7.20
C ASN A 70 12.55 8.58 6.48
N VAL A 71 12.20 8.45 5.20
CA VAL A 71 12.37 7.21 4.43
C VAL A 71 13.13 7.42 3.10
N PRO A 72 14.26 8.16 3.08
CA PRO A 72 14.98 8.42 1.84
C PRO A 72 15.50 7.15 1.16
N GLN A 73 15.74 6.07 1.92
CA GLN A 73 16.17 4.77 1.39
C GLN A 73 15.12 4.09 0.50
N ALA A 74 13.86 4.49 0.55
CA ALA A 74 12.83 4.00 -0.36
C ALA A 74 13.06 4.43 -1.82
N ARG A 75 13.92 5.43 -2.05
CA ARG A 75 14.37 5.81 -3.40
C ARG A 75 15.40 4.87 -4.01
N LEU A 76 16.03 4.02 -3.18
CA LEU A 76 17.12 3.13 -3.56
C LEU A 76 16.69 1.66 -3.55
N LYS A 77 15.39 1.39 -3.68
CA LYS A 77 14.83 0.05 -3.76
C LYS A 77 14.80 -0.44 -5.23
N GLU A 78 13.96 -1.39 -5.56
CA GLU A 78 13.78 -1.90 -6.93
C GLU A 78 13.48 -0.75 -7.91
N THR A 79 12.78 0.26 -7.43
CA THR A 79 12.54 1.54 -8.10
C THR A 79 12.59 2.67 -7.08
N ASP A 80 12.55 3.93 -7.51
CA ASP A 80 12.29 5.07 -6.62
C ASP A 80 10.83 5.03 -6.18
N ARG A 81 10.56 4.28 -5.08
CA ARG A 81 9.19 4.06 -4.59
C ARG A 81 8.47 5.34 -4.21
N ILE A 82 9.20 6.38 -3.78
CA ILE A 82 8.60 7.69 -3.44
C ILE A 82 8.07 8.35 -4.70
N ALA A 83 8.91 8.48 -5.72
CA ALA A 83 8.52 9.11 -6.99
C ALA A 83 7.43 8.30 -7.70
N VAL A 84 7.60 6.98 -7.80
CA VAL A 84 6.68 6.08 -8.48
C VAL A 84 5.29 6.08 -7.83
N MET A 85 5.20 5.91 -6.51
CA MET A 85 3.90 5.94 -5.84
C MET A 85 3.21 7.29 -5.96
N CYS A 86 3.97 8.39 -5.89
CA CYS A 86 3.44 9.72 -6.16
C CYS A 86 2.88 9.85 -7.59
N GLN A 87 3.60 9.34 -8.58
CA GLN A 87 3.19 9.38 -9.98
C GLN A 87 1.96 8.53 -10.24
N GLU A 88 1.97 7.27 -9.82
CA GLU A 88 0.92 6.31 -10.16
C GLU A 88 -0.40 6.58 -9.41
N LEU A 89 -0.32 6.96 -8.13
CA LEU A 89 -1.51 7.36 -7.38
C LEU A 89 -2.13 8.67 -7.92
N LYS A 90 -1.32 9.60 -8.45
CA LYS A 90 -1.86 10.78 -9.16
C LYS A 90 -2.69 10.41 -10.38
N LYS A 91 -2.30 9.38 -11.14
CA LYS A 91 -3.13 8.87 -12.26
C LYS A 91 -4.50 8.37 -11.78
N MET A 92 -4.54 7.84 -10.57
CA MET A 92 -5.78 7.43 -9.90
C MET A 92 -6.54 8.59 -9.24
N GLY A 93 -6.05 9.82 -9.32
CA GLY A 93 -6.71 11.00 -8.76
C GLY A 93 -6.30 11.37 -7.34
N ALA A 94 -5.21 10.80 -6.81
CA ALA A 94 -4.73 11.15 -5.48
C ALA A 94 -4.20 12.58 -5.39
N ASN A 95 -4.52 13.25 -4.29
CA ASN A 95 -3.88 14.48 -3.87
C ASN A 95 -2.64 14.13 -3.03
N ILE A 96 -1.52 13.97 -3.71
CA ILE A 96 -0.27 13.48 -3.14
C ILE A 96 0.89 14.37 -3.58
N THR A 97 1.79 14.66 -2.65
CA THR A 97 2.99 15.47 -2.87
C THR A 97 4.23 14.69 -2.48
N GLU A 98 5.19 14.65 -3.38
CA GLU A 98 6.50 14.05 -3.15
C GLU A 98 7.36 14.97 -2.28
N LEU A 99 8.02 14.37 -1.27
CA LEU A 99 9.08 14.99 -0.47
C LEU A 99 10.43 14.34 -0.80
N PRO A 100 11.56 14.96 -0.47
CA PRO A 100 12.89 14.36 -0.65
C PRO A 100 13.03 12.99 0.04
N ASP A 101 12.35 12.80 1.17
CA ASP A 101 12.45 11.65 2.06
C ASP A 101 11.09 11.05 2.42
N GLY A 102 10.05 11.26 1.59
CA GLY A 102 8.72 10.74 1.88
C GLY A 102 7.60 11.29 1.02
N LEU A 103 6.38 11.26 1.55
CA LEU A 103 5.15 11.66 0.86
C LEU A 103 4.21 12.42 1.81
N VAL A 104 3.49 13.40 1.27
CA VAL A 104 2.31 14.00 1.91
C VAL A 104 1.09 13.61 1.09
N ILE A 105 0.10 13.04 1.73
CA ILE A 105 -1.08 12.48 1.08
C ILE A 105 -2.33 13.04 1.77
N GLU A 106 -3.23 13.63 0.99
CA GLU A 106 -4.54 14.08 1.47
C GLU A 106 -5.59 13.01 1.15
N GLU A 107 -6.65 12.95 1.96
CA GLU A 107 -7.84 12.17 1.63
C GLU A 107 -8.25 12.39 0.18
N SER A 108 -8.46 11.31 -0.56
CA SER A 108 -8.65 11.37 -2.00
C SER A 108 -9.79 10.46 -2.47
N ALA A 109 -10.58 10.95 -3.41
CA ALA A 109 -11.58 10.13 -4.11
C ALA A 109 -10.93 9.46 -5.31
N LEU A 110 -10.18 8.37 -5.06
CA LEU A 110 -9.50 7.63 -6.11
C LEU A 110 -10.46 7.12 -7.18
N GLN A 111 -9.97 7.02 -8.41
CA GLN A 111 -10.70 6.50 -9.57
C GLN A 111 -9.89 5.38 -10.24
N PRO A 112 -10.57 4.43 -10.89
CA PRO A 112 -9.90 3.43 -11.71
C PRO A 112 -9.04 4.09 -12.80
N ALA A 113 -7.85 3.53 -13.02
CA ALA A 113 -6.90 4.05 -13.99
C ALA A 113 -6.06 2.92 -14.62
N VAL A 114 -5.27 3.28 -15.63
CA VAL A 114 -4.17 2.46 -16.13
C VAL A 114 -2.89 2.95 -15.48
N VAL A 115 -2.22 2.07 -14.72
CA VAL A 115 -1.03 2.36 -13.93
C VAL A 115 0.08 1.37 -14.23
N GLU A 116 1.32 1.75 -13.87
CA GLU A 116 2.52 0.95 -14.14
C GLU A 116 3.11 0.39 -12.84
N GLY A 117 3.55 -0.86 -12.89
CA GLY A 117 4.18 -1.56 -11.76
C GLY A 117 5.66 -1.25 -11.58
N HIS A 118 6.32 -0.69 -12.62
CA HIS A 118 7.74 -0.29 -12.60
C HIS A 118 8.70 -1.42 -12.15
N ASP A 119 8.40 -2.67 -12.52
CA ASP A 119 9.14 -3.87 -12.15
C ASP A 119 9.31 -4.07 -10.63
N ASP A 120 8.45 -3.44 -9.84
CA ASP A 120 8.45 -3.52 -8.37
C ASP A 120 7.17 -4.19 -7.85
N HIS A 121 7.34 -5.37 -7.25
CA HIS A 121 6.25 -6.17 -6.71
C HIS A 121 5.42 -5.44 -5.65
N ARG A 122 6.05 -4.59 -4.81
CA ARG A 122 5.33 -3.84 -3.77
C ARG A 122 4.48 -2.71 -4.37
N VAL A 123 4.97 -2.08 -5.43
CA VAL A 123 4.19 -1.09 -6.20
C VAL A 123 2.98 -1.76 -6.83
N VAL A 124 3.18 -2.88 -7.55
CA VAL A 124 2.08 -3.63 -8.18
C VAL A 124 1.03 -4.05 -7.17
N MET A 125 1.44 -4.70 -6.06
CA MET A 125 0.52 -5.18 -5.04
C MET A 125 -0.25 -4.03 -4.38
N SER A 126 0.40 -2.92 -4.07
CA SER A 126 -0.25 -1.76 -3.46
C SER A 126 -1.28 -1.11 -4.38
N LEU A 127 -0.94 -0.94 -5.67
CA LEU A 127 -1.88 -0.41 -6.67
C LEU A 127 -3.05 -1.38 -6.94
N ALA A 128 -2.80 -2.69 -6.87
CA ALA A 128 -3.86 -3.70 -6.99
C ALA A 128 -4.87 -3.62 -5.82
N ILE A 129 -4.38 -3.43 -4.60
CA ILE A 129 -5.24 -3.22 -3.43
C ILE A 129 -6.03 -1.92 -3.58
N ALA A 130 -5.37 -0.82 -4.00
CA ALA A 130 -6.07 0.44 -4.28
C ALA A 130 -7.19 0.24 -5.32
N GLY A 131 -6.88 -0.42 -6.44
CA GLY A 131 -7.85 -0.70 -7.50
C GLY A 131 -9.01 -1.58 -7.05
N ALA A 132 -8.76 -2.58 -6.20
CA ALA A 132 -9.79 -3.48 -5.67
C ALA A 132 -10.82 -2.77 -4.76
N MET A 133 -10.46 -1.62 -4.20
CA MET A 133 -11.35 -0.79 -3.38
C MET A 133 -12.25 0.14 -4.20
N LEU A 134 -12.09 0.19 -5.52
CA LEU A 134 -12.77 1.14 -6.39
C LEU A 134 -13.84 0.47 -7.25
N PRO A 135 -14.94 1.18 -7.57
CA PRO A 135 -15.90 0.70 -8.56
C PRO A 135 -15.29 0.82 -9.97
N GLY A 136 -15.27 -0.27 -10.72
CA GLY A 136 -14.74 -0.30 -12.09
C GLY A 136 -13.50 -1.15 -12.23
N THR A 137 -12.67 -0.87 -13.24
CA THR A 137 -11.48 -1.66 -13.55
C THR A 137 -10.24 -0.80 -13.53
N THR A 138 -9.29 -1.16 -12.67
CA THR A 138 -7.92 -0.63 -12.70
C THR A 138 -7.04 -1.63 -13.43
N THR A 139 -6.28 -1.17 -14.41
CA THR A 139 -5.31 -1.99 -15.14
C THR A 139 -3.91 -1.68 -14.63
N ILE A 140 -3.15 -2.71 -14.30
CA ILE A 140 -1.77 -2.59 -13.82
C ILE A 140 -0.86 -3.34 -14.77
N ASN A 141 0.03 -2.63 -15.43
CA ASN A 141 1.05 -3.21 -16.29
C ASN A 141 2.26 -3.65 -15.45
N GLY A 142 2.99 -4.67 -15.91
CA GLY A 142 4.17 -5.19 -15.20
C GLY A 142 3.83 -6.07 -13.99
N TYR A 143 2.70 -6.76 -14.03
CA TYR A 143 2.25 -7.67 -12.96
C TYR A 143 3.28 -8.77 -12.67
N GLU A 144 4.10 -9.14 -13.64
CA GLU A 144 5.09 -10.23 -13.56
C GLU A 144 6.06 -10.05 -12.39
N ALA A 145 6.32 -8.82 -11.96
CA ALA A 145 7.15 -8.51 -10.79
C ALA A 145 6.65 -9.20 -9.51
N VAL A 146 5.34 -9.42 -9.38
CA VAL A 146 4.74 -10.07 -8.19
C VAL A 146 5.13 -11.54 -8.10
N ASN A 147 5.34 -12.22 -9.22
CA ASN A 147 5.68 -13.64 -9.26
C ASN A 147 7.03 -13.96 -8.58
N ILE A 148 7.89 -12.96 -8.39
CA ILE A 148 9.18 -13.10 -7.74
C ILE A 148 9.03 -13.34 -6.24
N THR A 149 8.06 -12.67 -5.61
CA THR A 149 7.92 -12.64 -4.14
C THR A 149 6.62 -13.23 -3.63
N PHE A 150 5.53 -13.10 -4.40
CA PHE A 150 4.21 -13.59 -4.01
C PHE A 150 3.40 -14.07 -5.23
N PRO A 151 3.78 -15.20 -5.85
CA PRO A 151 3.13 -15.70 -7.07
C PRO A 151 1.62 -15.96 -6.90
N ASP A 152 1.15 -16.30 -5.69
CA ASP A 152 -0.26 -16.54 -5.38
C ASP A 152 -1.07 -15.28 -5.04
N PHE A 153 -0.51 -14.09 -5.23
CA PHE A 153 -1.15 -12.82 -4.82
C PHE A 153 -2.55 -12.64 -5.44
N SER A 154 -2.71 -12.91 -6.74
CA SER A 154 -4.02 -12.80 -7.40
C SER A 154 -5.04 -13.77 -6.80
N ALA A 155 -4.64 -15.02 -6.52
CA ALA A 155 -5.50 -16.00 -5.87
C ALA A 155 -5.85 -15.58 -4.43
N ALA A 156 -4.90 -15.03 -3.68
CA ALA A 156 -5.13 -14.50 -2.35
C ALA A 156 -6.14 -13.34 -2.36
N MET A 157 -6.01 -12.40 -3.30
CA MET A 157 -6.97 -11.30 -3.47
C MET A 157 -8.38 -11.80 -3.80
N GLN A 158 -8.51 -12.82 -4.67
CA GLN A 158 -9.80 -13.46 -4.98
C GLN A 158 -10.38 -14.16 -3.75
N GLY A 159 -9.56 -14.84 -2.96
CA GLY A 159 -9.96 -15.47 -1.70
C GLY A 159 -10.51 -14.47 -0.66
N LEU A 160 -10.07 -13.22 -0.73
CA LEU A 160 -10.57 -12.12 0.10
C LEU A 160 -11.80 -11.40 -0.51
N GLY A 161 -12.32 -11.88 -1.64
CA GLY A 161 -13.49 -11.31 -2.31
C GLY A 161 -13.16 -10.26 -3.37
N GLY A 162 -11.89 -10.02 -3.65
CA GLY A 162 -11.46 -9.15 -4.75
C GLY A 162 -11.69 -9.80 -6.12
N THR A 163 -11.95 -9.00 -7.14
CA THR A 163 -12.03 -9.47 -8.52
C THR A 163 -10.75 -9.11 -9.25
N THR A 164 -9.91 -10.09 -9.54
CA THR A 164 -8.66 -9.92 -10.28
C THR A 164 -8.62 -10.83 -11.49
N ARG A 165 -7.98 -10.37 -12.57
CA ARG A 165 -7.74 -11.15 -13.78
C ARG A 165 -6.38 -10.81 -14.37
N ILE A 166 -5.53 -11.81 -14.56
CA ILE A 166 -4.28 -11.67 -15.30
C ILE A 166 -4.62 -11.77 -16.80
N ILE A 167 -4.11 -10.83 -17.58
CA ILE A 167 -4.25 -10.81 -19.04
C ILE A 167 -2.84 -10.99 -19.59
N GLU A 168 -2.61 -12.11 -20.26
CA GLU A 168 -1.37 -12.33 -21.00
C GLU A 168 -1.39 -11.46 -22.26
N GLY A 169 -0.35 -10.69 -22.48
CA GLY A 169 -0.19 -9.81 -23.63
C GLY A 169 0.35 -10.53 -24.86
#